data_9737d6058a6b61ce3885409b88e9aa49
#
_entry.id   9737d6058a6b61ce3885409b88e9aa49
#
_cell.length_a   1.000
_cell.length_b   1.000
_cell.length_c   1.000
_cell.angle_alpha   90.00
_cell.angle_beta   90.00
_cell.angle_gamma   90.00
#
_symmetry.space_group_name_H-M   'P 1'
#
loop_
_entity.id
_entity.type
_entity.pdbx_description
1 polymer ?
#
loop_
_entity_poly.entity_id
_entity_poly.type
_entity_poly.pdbx_seq_one_letter_code
_entity_poly.pdbx_strand_id
1 'polypeptide(L)'
;MKLYIPLLASTSLMLLSACGQSEPEVVGGPADPMKDQLAKAAPVKLPPSVKNSRTYRCKDNSLLFVDFLSDDTTANLRLEKTGAPTKLVAAEAGKSYVAAGGFEVDGNGTTINATVPGKSAQSCKA
;
A
#
# COMPACT_ATOMS: atom_id res chain seq x y z
N MET A 1 70.81 34.18 -31.55
CA MET A 1 70.23 35.00 -30.44
C MET A 1 69.48 34.15 -29.53
N LYS A 2 69.90 34.09 -28.30
CA LYS A 2 69.36 33.28 -27.18
C LYS A 2 68.18 33.95 -26.64
N LEU A 3 67.04 33.23 -26.46
CA LEU A 3 66.00 33.70 -25.66
C LEU A 3 65.54 32.58 -24.63
N TYR A 4 65.85 32.82 -23.41
CA TYR A 4 65.51 32.02 -22.27
C TYR A 4 64.11 32.40 -21.85
N ILE A 5 63.29 31.41 -21.72
CA ILE A 5 61.93 31.57 -21.08
C ILE A 5 61.92 30.77 -19.78
N PRO A 6 61.74 31.39 -18.65
CA PRO A 6 61.66 30.69 -17.37
C PRO A 6 60.31 30.04 -17.18
N LEU A 7 60.41 28.86 -16.74
CA LEU A 7 59.41 27.97 -16.19
C LEU A 7 58.77 28.58 -14.93
N LEU A 8 57.49 28.85 -14.93
CA LEU A 8 56.74 29.09 -13.71
C LEU A 8 55.69 28.03 -13.54
N ALA A 9 56.03 27.06 -12.75
CA ALA A 9 55.13 26.07 -12.22
C ALA A 9 54.20 26.71 -11.22
N SER A 10 52.91 26.71 -11.53
CA SER A 10 51.89 27.07 -10.55
C SER A 10 51.19 25.80 -10.03
N THR A 11 51.68 25.37 -8.93
CA THR A 11 51.02 24.47 -8.01
C THR A 11 49.75 25.13 -7.41
N SER A 12 48.62 24.72 -7.88
CA SER A 12 47.36 25.09 -7.23
C SER A 12 46.34 23.97 -7.42
N LEU A 13 46.60 22.88 -6.74
CA LEU A 13 45.66 21.78 -6.70
C LEU A 13 45.73 21.16 -5.30
N MET A 14 44.90 21.62 -4.43
CA MET A 14 44.49 20.91 -3.18
C MET A 14 43.61 21.80 -2.32
N LEU A 15 42.34 21.86 -2.55
CA LEU A 15 41.34 22.22 -1.49
C LEU A 15 39.94 21.88 -1.98
N LEU A 16 39.65 20.59 -2.20
CA LEU A 16 38.29 20.08 -2.32
C LEU A 16 38.19 18.69 -1.69
N SER A 17 38.40 18.63 -0.40
CA SER A 17 38.05 17.44 0.37
C SER A 17 37.55 17.84 1.74
N ALA A 18 36.42 18.52 1.78
CA ALA A 18 35.69 18.78 3.01
C ALA A 18 34.17 18.76 2.73
N CYS A 19 33.69 17.68 2.08
CA CYS A 19 32.33 17.23 2.28
C CYS A 19 32.40 16.08 3.30
N GLY A 20 32.71 16.43 4.54
CA GLY A 20 32.37 15.59 5.68
C GLY A 20 30.85 15.50 5.69
N GLN A 21 30.31 14.29 5.58
CA GLN A 21 28.96 14.01 5.99
C GLN A 21 28.84 14.41 7.45
N SER A 22 28.28 15.57 7.70
CA SER A 22 27.77 15.92 9.02
C SER A 22 26.60 14.96 9.27
N GLU A 23 26.84 13.96 10.09
CA GLU A 23 25.74 13.25 10.72
C GLU A 23 24.82 14.29 11.32
N PRO A 24 23.50 14.15 11.15
CA PRO A 24 22.57 15.10 11.75
C PRO A 24 22.79 15.07 13.26
N GLU A 25 23.41 16.12 13.78
CA GLU A 25 23.58 16.32 15.20
C GLU A 25 22.18 16.48 15.78
N VAL A 26 21.69 15.45 16.43
CA VAL A 26 20.46 15.51 17.22
C VAL A 26 20.76 16.44 18.37
N VAL A 27 20.42 17.73 18.19
CA VAL A 27 20.49 18.72 19.25
C VAL A 27 19.65 18.18 20.39
N GLY A 28 20.33 17.81 21.49
CA GLY A 28 19.74 17.13 22.62
C GLY A 28 18.61 17.93 23.25
N GLY A 29 17.39 17.61 22.84
CA GLY A 29 16.24 17.80 23.68
C GLY A 29 16.32 16.90 24.92
N PRO A 30 15.59 17.16 25.98
CA PRO A 30 15.54 16.29 27.14
C PRO A 30 15.24 14.87 26.66
N ALA A 31 15.98 13.89 27.19
CA ALA A 31 15.86 12.50 26.78
C ALA A 31 14.38 12.08 26.82
N ASP A 32 13.85 11.69 25.66
CA ASP A 32 12.46 11.28 25.55
C ASP A 32 12.27 10.01 26.41
N PRO A 33 11.53 10.08 27.53
CA PRO A 33 11.34 8.93 28.41
C PRO A 33 10.58 7.79 27.74
N MET A 34 9.98 8.05 26.58
CA MET A 34 9.24 7.03 25.80
C MET A 34 10.11 6.34 24.75
N LYS A 35 11.34 6.81 24.48
CA LYS A 35 12.22 6.22 23.47
C LYS A 35 12.46 4.72 23.68
N ASP A 36 12.70 4.31 24.93
CA ASP A 36 12.93 2.91 25.27
C ASP A 36 11.65 2.08 25.20
N GLN A 37 10.49 2.68 25.41
CA GLN A 37 9.20 2.03 25.27
C GLN A 37 8.84 1.85 23.79
N LEU A 38 9.13 2.84 22.95
CA LEU A 38 8.95 2.74 21.50
C LEU A 38 9.87 1.71 20.87
N ALA A 39 11.13 1.62 21.34
CA ALA A 39 12.08 0.60 20.87
C ALA A 39 11.66 -0.83 21.24
N LYS A 40 10.92 -1.00 22.32
CA LYS A 40 10.39 -2.29 22.82
C LYS A 40 8.95 -2.55 22.37
N ALA A 41 8.30 -1.59 21.72
CA ALA A 41 6.95 -1.78 21.20
C ALA A 41 6.96 -2.87 20.12
N ALA A 42 6.03 -3.81 20.23
CA ALA A 42 5.83 -4.82 19.20
C ALA A 42 5.51 -4.15 17.86
N PRO A 43 6.04 -4.68 16.72
CA PRO A 43 5.75 -4.12 15.41
C PRO A 43 4.24 -4.04 15.19
N VAL A 44 3.74 -2.83 14.92
CA VAL A 44 2.33 -2.60 14.63
C VAL A 44 2.01 -3.26 13.29
N LYS A 45 1.17 -4.28 13.30
CA LYS A 45 0.65 -4.89 12.08
C LYS A 45 -0.32 -3.91 11.43
N LEU A 46 0.11 -3.29 10.35
CA LEU A 46 -0.75 -2.40 9.56
C LEU A 46 -1.93 -3.19 8.98
N PRO A 47 -3.14 -2.59 8.92
CA PRO A 47 -4.26 -3.20 8.22
C PRO A 47 -3.92 -3.37 6.72
N PRO A 48 -4.45 -4.41 6.05
CA PRO A 48 -4.19 -4.62 4.63
C PRO A 48 -4.71 -3.43 3.82
N SER A 49 -3.92 -3.01 2.84
CA SER A 49 -4.27 -1.94 1.91
C SER A 49 -5.16 -2.46 0.78
N VAL A 50 -5.83 -1.57 0.05
CA VAL A 50 -6.59 -1.93 -1.14
C VAL A 50 -5.61 -2.29 -2.26
N LYS A 51 -5.68 -3.52 -2.75
CA LYS A 51 -4.90 -4.04 -3.87
C LYS A 51 -5.54 -3.73 -5.21
N ASN A 52 -6.86 -3.89 -5.28
CA ASN A 52 -7.64 -3.70 -6.51
C ASN A 52 -9.09 -3.32 -6.19
N SER A 53 -9.59 -2.30 -6.87
CA SER A 53 -10.99 -1.88 -6.80
C SER A 53 -11.67 -2.11 -8.15
N ARG A 54 -12.83 -2.77 -8.15
CA ARG A 54 -13.59 -3.05 -9.36
C ARG A 54 -15.07 -2.76 -9.17
N THR A 55 -15.69 -2.29 -10.24
CA THR A 55 -17.14 -2.15 -10.34
C THR A 55 -17.66 -3.25 -11.25
N TYR A 56 -18.53 -4.08 -10.74
CA TYR A 56 -19.14 -5.18 -11.48
C TYR A 56 -20.59 -4.86 -11.79
N ARG A 57 -21.00 -5.21 -13.01
CA ARG A 57 -22.41 -5.23 -13.41
C ARG A 57 -22.89 -6.66 -13.45
N CYS A 58 -23.94 -6.96 -12.69
CA CYS A 58 -24.55 -8.27 -12.59
C CYS A 58 -25.64 -8.48 -13.66
N LYS A 59 -26.08 -9.72 -13.84
CA LYS A 59 -27.10 -10.08 -14.83
C LYS A 59 -28.43 -9.35 -14.64
N ASP A 60 -28.77 -9.01 -13.41
CA ASP A 60 -29.95 -8.21 -13.05
C ASP A 60 -29.76 -6.71 -13.19
N ASN A 61 -28.66 -6.26 -13.82
CA ASN A 61 -28.23 -4.87 -13.95
C ASN A 61 -27.83 -4.16 -12.63
N SER A 62 -27.78 -4.86 -11.50
CA SER A 62 -27.27 -4.27 -10.28
C SER A 62 -25.74 -4.04 -10.39
N LEU A 63 -25.26 -3.02 -9.68
CA LEU A 63 -23.84 -2.72 -9.59
C LEU A 63 -23.30 -3.17 -8.23
N LEU A 64 -22.13 -3.75 -8.25
CA LEU A 64 -21.38 -4.13 -7.07
C LEU A 64 -20.01 -3.44 -7.13
N PHE A 65 -19.62 -2.82 -6.04
CA PHE A 65 -18.30 -2.21 -5.88
C PHE A 65 -17.49 -3.07 -4.93
N VAL A 66 -16.41 -3.68 -5.43
CA VAL A 66 -15.60 -4.61 -4.64
C VAL A 66 -14.17 -4.12 -4.58
N ASP A 67 -13.67 -3.94 -3.36
CA ASP A 67 -12.28 -3.60 -3.09
C ASP A 67 -11.59 -4.85 -2.52
N PHE A 68 -10.69 -5.46 -3.29
CA PHE A 68 -9.87 -6.58 -2.84
C PHE A 68 -8.64 -6.06 -2.11
N LEU A 69 -8.34 -6.63 -0.95
CA LEU A 69 -7.24 -6.19 -0.11
C LEU A 69 -5.94 -6.97 -0.40
N SER A 70 -4.83 -6.42 0.05
CA SER A 70 -3.48 -6.95 -0.21
C SER A 70 -3.15 -8.25 0.51
N ASP A 71 -3.98 -8.68 1.45
CA ASP A 71 -3.88 -9.96 2.14
C ASP A 71 -4.44 -11.14 1.34
N ASP A 72 -5.07 -10.87 0.18
CA ASP A 72 -5.73 -11.83 -0.70
C ASP A 72 -6.84 -12.67 -0.02
N THR A 73 -7.20 -12.35 1.21
CA THR A 73 -8.24 -13.03 2.00
C THR A 73 -9.36 -12.12 2.46
N THR A 74 -9.22 -10.81 2.26
CA THR A 74 -10.24 -9.83 2.63
C THR A 74 -10.71 -9.04 1.42
N ALA A 75 -12.01 -8.79 1.33
CA ALA A 75 -12.60 -7.86 0.37
C ALA A 75 -13.67 -7.01 1.03
N ASN A 76 -13.90 -5.80 0.53
CA ASN A 76 -14.97 -4.92 0.93
C ASN A 76 -15.98 -4.82 -0.20
N LEU A 77 -17.23 -5.17 0.06
CA LEU A 77 -18.33 -5.08 -0.89
C LEU A 77 -19.23 -3.92 -0.55
N ARG A 78 -19.56 -3.09 -1.53
CA ARG A 78 -20.58 -2.04 -1.44
C ARG A 78 -21.64 -2.26 -2.52
N LEU A 79 -22.89 -2.11 -2.16
CA LEU A 79 -24.02 -2.18 -3.09
C LEU A 79 -24.28 -0.82 -3.77
N GLU A 80 -23.79 0.25 -3.15
CA GLU A 80 -23.85 1.62 -3.65
C GLU A 80 -22.46 2.25 -3.59
N LYS A 81 -22.19 3.17 -4.51
CA LYS A 81 -20.86 3.80 -4.61
C LYS A 81 -20.40 4.46 -3.31
N THR A 82 -21.32 5.09 -2.59
CA THR A 82 -21.08 5.78 -1.32
C THR A 82 -21.63 5.03 -0.11
N GLY A 83 -22.12 3.80 -0.31
CA GLY A 83 -22.67 2.96 0.76
C GLY A 83 -21.60 2.45 1.72
N ALA A 84 -22.04 2.03 2.90
CA ALA A 84 -21.16 1.40 3.88
C ALA A 84 -20.60 0.08 3.32
N PRO A 85 -19.30 -0.19 3.48
CA PRO A 85 -18.70 -1.44 3.01
C PRO A 85 -19.09 -2.61 3.92
N THR A 86 -19.44 -3.73 3.32
CA THR A 86 -19.54 -5.02 3.98
C THR A 86 -18.20 -5.75 3.82
N LYS A 87 -17.55 -6.05 4.93
CA LYS A 87 -16.30 -6.80 4.93
C LYS A 87 -16.59 -8.28 4.70
N LEU A 88 -15.98 -8.83 3.66
CA LEU A 88 -15.99 -10.26 3.35
C LEU A 88 -14.62 -10.86 3.66
N VAL A 89 -14.61 -12.12 4.07
CA VAL A 89 -13.39 -12.86 4.39
C VAL A 89 -13.40 -14.19 3.68
N ALA A 90 -12.29 -14.53 3.03
CA ALA A 90 -12.04 -15.85 2.49
C ALA A 90 -11.28 -16.70 3.52
N ALA A 91 -11.56 -17.99 3.58
CA ALA A 91 -10.82 -18.91 4.45
C ALA A 91 -9.35 -19.01 4.05
N GLU A 92 -9.07 -18.93 2.75
CA GLU A 92 -7.74 -18.97 2.16
C GLU A 92 -7.72 -18.11 0.89
N ALA A 93 -6.54 -17.70 0.46
CA ALA A 93 -6.37 -17.01 -0.81
C ALA A 93 -6.91 -17.87 -1.98
N GLY A 94 -7.73 -17.25 -2.83
CA GLY A 94 -8.36 -17.93 -3.97
C GLY A 94 -9.68 -18.68 -3.66
N LYS A 95 -10.15 -18.63 -2.42
CA LYS A 95 -11.49 -19.11 -2.05
C LYS A 95 -12.51 -17.99 -2.12
N SER A 96 -13.80 -18.35 -2.09
CA SER A 96 -14.89 -17.37 -2.05
C SER A 96 -14.80 -16.50 -0.81
N TYR A 97 -15.04 -15.20 -1.00
CA TYR A 97 -15.15 -14.22 0.08
C TYR A 97 -16.58 -14.23 0.61
N VAL A 98 -16.75 -14.43 1.89
CA VAL A 98 -18.06 -14.55 2.55
C VAL A 98 -18.22 -13.56 3.70
N ALA A 99 -19.45 -13.13 3.96
CA ALA A 99 -19.80 -12.36 5.12
C ALA A 99 -21.14 -12.82 5.72
N ALA A 100 -21.37 -12.45 6.97
CA ALA A 100 -22.68 -12.67 7.63
C ALA A 100 -23.80 -12.00 6.84
N GLY A 101 -24.98 -12.61 6.85
CA GLY A 101 -26.15 -12.09 6.13
C GLY A 101 -26.31 -12.63 4.72
N GLY A 102 -25.47 -13.59 4.27
CA GLY A 102 -25.60 -14.23 2.96
C GLY A 102 -24.92 -13.49 1.82
N PHE A 103 -23.88 -12.73 2.14
CA PHE A 103 -22.99 -12.15 1.11
C PHE A 103 -21.91 -13.14 0.74
N GLU A 104 -21.72 -13.35 -0.54
CA GLU A 104 -20.64 -14.16 -1.09
C GLU A 104 -20.14 -13.56 -2.41
N VAL A 105 -18.83 -13.57 -2.60
CA VAL A 105 -18.17 -13.18 -3.86
C VAL A 105 -17.16 -14.28 -4.19
N ASP A 106 -17.37 -14.95 -5.29
CA ASP A 106 -16.46 -15.96 -5.81
C ASP A 106 -15.69 -15.41 -7.02
N GLY A 107 -14.37 -15.43 -6.92
CA GLY A 107 -13.45 -14.86 -7.89
C GLY A 107 -13.01 -13.43 -7.55
N ASN A 108 -11.96 -12.98 -8.22
CA ASN A 108 -11.37 -11.64 -8.07
C ASN A 108 -10.94 -11.03 -9.42
N GLY A 109 -11.31 -11.67 -10.52
CA GLY A 109 -10.98 -11.25 -11.89
C GLY A 109 -12.00 -10.29 -12.49
N THR A 110 -12.09 -10.27 -13.82
CA THR A 110 -13.05 -9.46 -14.58
C THR A 110 -14.47 -10.01 -14.54
N THR A 111 -14.61 -11.29 -14.17
CA THR A 111 -15.91 -11.95 -13.97
C THR A 111 -15.88 -12.61 -12.60
N ILE A 112 -16.94 -12.39 -11.84
CA ILE A 112 -17.17 -13.00 -10.53
C ILE A 112 -18.58 -13.60 -10.47
N ASN A 113 -18.79 -14.54 -9.55
CA ASN A 113 -20.13 -14.91 -9.11
C ASN A 113 -20.39 -14.24 -7.75
N ALA A 114 -21.51 -13.58 -7.63
CA ALA A 114 -21.87 -12.86 -6.42
C ALA A 114 -23.26 -13.25 -5.93
N THR A 115 -23.38 -13.44 -4.63
CA THR A 115 -24.64 -13.60 -3.91
C THR A 115 -24.79 -12.42 -2.95
N VAL A 116 -25.93 -11.78 -2.99
CA VAL A 116 -26.30 -10.72 -2.03
C VAL A 116 -27.62 -11.08 -1.36
N PRO A 117 -27.88 -10.62 -0.15
CA PRO A 117 -29.11 -10.94 0.57
C PRO A 117 -30.37 -10.65 -0.27
N GLY A 118 -31.27 -11.61 -0.33
CA GLY A 118 -32.53 -11.49 -1.09
C GLY A 118 -32.40 -11.77 -2.59
N LYS A 119 -31.20 -12.12 -3.09
CA LYS A 119 -30.98 -12.48 -4.47
C LYS A 119 -30.23 -13.82 -4.59
N SER A 120 -30.51 -14.57 -5.66
CA SER A 120 -29.74 -15.77 -5.97
C SER A 120 -28.34 -15.41 -6.50
N ALA A 121 -27.43 -16.38 -6.45
CA ALA A 121 -26.11 -16.26 -7.02
C ALA A 121 -26.18 -15.90 -8.52
N GLN A 122 -25.40 -14.91 -8.93
CA GLN A 122 -25.38 -14.42 -10.30
C GLN A 122 -23.99 -14.03 -10.76
N SER A 123 -23.76 -14.15 -12.05
CA SER A 123 -22.50 -13.73 -12.67
C SER A 123 -22.50 -12.21 -12.87
N CYS A 124 -21.40 -11.59 -12.49
CA CYS A 124 -21.17 -10.15 -12.61
C CYS A 124 -19.85 -9.91 -13.37
N LYS A 125 -19.82 -8.87 -14.21
CA LYS A 125 -18.65 -8.51 -15.03
C LYS A 125 -18.21 -7.07 -14.73
N ALA A 126 -16.89 -6.86 -14.64
CA ALA A 126 -16.25 -5.54 -14.55
C ALA A 126 -15.94 -4.98 -15.93
#